data_f56e50a46a77f002d443845a9098f5b2
#
_entry.id   f56e50a46a77f002d443845a9098f5b2
#
_cell.length_a   1.000
_cell.length_b   1.000
_cell.length_c   1.000
_cell.angle_alpha   90.00
_cell.angle_beta   90.00
_cell.angle_gamma   90.00
#
_symmetry.space_group_name_H-M   'P 1'
#
loop_
_entity.id
_entity.type
_entity.pdbx_description
1 polymer ?
#
loop_
_entity_poly.entity_id
_entity_poly.type
_entity_poly.pdbx_seq_one_letter_code
_entity_poly.pdbx_strand_id
1 'polypeptide(L)'
;MENKKVRTYGKVLGWTVEALGGAPTLMSGSKQFLAYQQGAVDVGMTGASAVESRKLYEVMDHMTLSFDSAIEFVAIINNDFFNSLSPEHQQIILEASAEVEQKLRDAIYSEEAESVAALRSQMTVVDLTDEERQQWVEATKSVVKRFVDEAGETAAAVVATVSGG
;
A
#
# COMPACT_ATOMS: atom_id res chain seq x y z
N MET A 1 10.61 -2.18 13.96
CA MET A 1 11.43 -2.08 12.70
C MET A 1 12.79 -1.45 12.95
N GLU A 2 13.22 -1.42 14.18
CA GLU A 2 14.45 -0.72 14.61
C GLU A 2 15.68 -1.14 13.79
N ASN A 3 16.42 -0.15 13.29
CA ASN A 3 17.62 -0.33 12.46
C ASN A 3 17.45 -1.11 11.16
N LYS A 4 16.21 -1.33 10.65
CA LYS A 4 15.95 -2.00 9.38
C LYS A 4 15.79 -1.01 8.24
N LYS A 5 16.37 -1.32 7.09
CA LYS A 5 16.08 -0.64 5.83
C LYS A 5 14.75 -1.15 5.29
N VAL A 6 13.75 -0.28 5.21
CA VAL A 6 12.38 -0.67 4.87
C VAL A 6 11.95 -0.03 3.56
N ARG A 7 11.59 -0.85 2.59
CA ARG A 7 11.02 -0.36 1.34
C ARG A 7 9.63 0.25 1.59
N THR A 8 9.43 1.44 1.05
CA THR A 8 8.14 2.14 1.04
C THR A 8 7.75 2.54 -0.38
N TYR A 9 6.48 2.89 -0.60
CA TYR A 9 5.97 3.35 -1.90
C TYR A 9 5.35 4.76 -1.84
N GLY A 10 5.46 5.44 -0.71
CA GLY A 10 4.95 6.79 -0.55
C GLY A 10 5.57 7.51 0.64
N LYS A 11 5.43 8.84 0.65
CA LYS A 11 5.99 9.71 1.67
C LYS A 11 5.45 9.40 3.07
N VAL A 12 4.12 9.23 3.20
CA VAL A 12 3.47 8.97 4.48
C VAL A 12 3.91 7.62 5.07
N LEU A 13 4.02 6.58 4.23
CA LEU A 13 4.60 5.31 4.66
C LEU A 13 6.05 5.44 5.12
N GLY A 14 6.82 6.34 4.51
CA GLY A 14 8.16 6.68 5.00
C GLY A 14 8.11 7.17 6.46
N TRP A 15 7.19 8.05 6.79
CA TRP A 15 7.01 8.53 8.16
C TRP A 15 6.56 7.43 9.12
N THR A 16 5.71 6.51 8.65
CA THR A 16 5.31 5.33 9.43
C THR A 16 6.52 4.46 9.77
N VAL A 17 7.38 4.22 8.80
CA VAL A 17 8.63 3.47 9.01
C VAL A 17 9.56 4.19 9.99
N GLU A 18 9.72 5.51 9.87
CA GLU A 18 10.50 6.34 10.80
C GLU A 18 9.94 6.25 12.23
N ALA A 19 8.63 6.35 12.39
CA ALA A 19 7.95 6.24 13.69
C ALA A 19 8.16 4.85 14.34
N LEU A 20 8.31 3.81 13.52
CA LEU A 20 8.61 2.44 13.96
C LEU A 20 10.13 2.16 14.12
N GLY A 21 10.97 3.19 14.01
CA GLY A 21 12.43 3.09 14.19
C GLY A 21 13.20 2.53 12.98
N GLY A 22 12.57 2.41 11.83
CA GLY A 22 13.20 1.94 10.60
C GLY A 22 13.74 3.07 9.72
N ALA A 23 14.53 2.71 8.72
CA ALA A 23 15.07 3.60 7.69
C ALA A 23 14.29 3.42 6.36
N PRO A 24 13.41 4.35 5.96
CA PRO A 24 12.60 4.20 4.77
C PRO A 24 13.42 4.35 3.49
N THR A 25 13.14 3.49 2.51
CA THR A 25 13.69 3.57 1.15
C THR A 25 12.55 3.59 0.15
N LEU A 26 12.34 4.72 -0.51
CA LEU A 26 11.30 4.87 -1.53
C LEU A 26 11.69 4.12 -2.80
N MET A 27 10.83 3.16 -3.19
CA MET A 27 11.14 2.28 -4.33
C MET A 27 9.86 1.76 -4.98
N SER A 28 9.85 1.67 -6.33
CA SER A 28 8.74 1.07 -7.06
C SER A 28 8.56 -0.42 -6.74
N GLY A 29 7.32 -0.91 -6.88
CA GLY A 29 7.00 -2.31 -6.62
C GLY A 29 7.76 -3.30 -7.51
N SER A 30 8.04 -2.94 -8.77
CA SER A 30 8.78 -3.78 -9.71
C SER A 30 10.25 -4.03 -9.33
N LYS A 31 10.81 -3.20 -8.44
CA LYS A 31 12.19 -3.35 -7.98
C LYS A 31 12.32 -4.17 -6.69
N GLN A 32 11.22 -4.53 -6.05
CA GLN A 32 11.24 -5.19 -4.73
C GLN A 32 12.00 -6.50 -4.74
N PHE A 33 11.67 -7.41 -5.65
CA PHE A 33 12.28 -8.74 -5.70
C PHE A 33 13.82 -8.65 -5.70
N LEU A 34 14.36 -7.87 -6.62
CA LEU A 34 15.81 -7.71 -6.75
C LEU A 34 16.42 -7.02 -5.52
N ALA A 35 15.73 -6.04 -4.93
CA ALA A 35 16.21 -5.32 -3.76
C ALA A 35 16.29 -6.23 -2.53
N TYR A 36 15.33 -7.12 -2.32
CA TYR A 36 15.36 -8.13 -1.26
C TYR A 36 16.47 -9.17 -1.52
N GLN A 37 16.52 -9.70 -2.74
CA GLN A 37 17.52 -10.70 -3.12
C GLN A 37 18.96 -10.19 -2.92
N GLN A 38 19.20 -8.91 -3.17
CA GLN A 38 20.52 -8.27 -3.01
C GLN A 38 20.78 -7.71 -1.60
N GLY A 39 19.82 -7.79 -0.68
CA GLY A 39 19.94 -7.19 0.64
C GLY A 39 20.02 -5.65 0.65
N ALA A 40 19.53 -5.01 -0.42
CA ALA A 40 19.46 -3.54 -0.48
C ALA A 40 18.46 -2.98 0.54
N VAL A 41 17.41 -3.73 0.83
CA VAL A 41 16.44 -3.48 1.91
C VAL A 41 16.18 -4.78 2.68
N ASP A 42 15.87 -4.65 3.97
CA ASP A 42 15.65 -5.77 4.89
C ASP A 42 14.18 -6.17 4.98
N VAL A 43 13.28 -5.19 4.79
CA VAL A 43 11.82 -5.33 4.94
C VAL A 43 11.13 -4.50 3.85
N GLY A 44 9.88 -4.80 3.54
CA GLY A 44 9.08 -3.96 2.66
C GLY A 44 7.61 -3.98 3.00
N MET A 45 6.95 -2.87 2.71
CA MET A 45 5.51 -2.71 2.85
C MET A 45 4.85 -2.86 1.47
N THR A 46 3.86 -3.76 1.37
CA THR A 46 3.11 -4.03 0.14
C THR A 46 1.85 -4.85 0.46
N GLY A 47 0.91 -4.99 -0.47
CA GLY A 47 -0.27 -5.86 -0.33
C GLY A 47 0.08 -7.35 -0.52
N ALA A 48 -0.75 -8.24 0.00
CA ALA A 48 -0.53 -9.69 -0.11
C ALA A 48 -0.59 -10.19 -1.56
N SER A 49 -1.53 -9.69 -2.37
CA SER A 49 -1.61 -9.98 -3.80
C SER A 49 -0.32 -9.58 -4.55
N ALA A 50 0.34 -8.51 -4.11
CA ALA A 50 1.62 -8.11 -4.68
C ALA A 50 2.79 -9.00 -4.19
N VAL A 51 2.74 -9.55 -2.99
CA VAL A 51 3.70 -10.56 -2.52
C VAL A 51 3.62 -11.81 -3.40
N GLU A 52 2.41 -12.28 -3.66
CA GLU A 52 2.16 -13.45 -4.51
C GLU A 52 2.55 -13.20 -5.97
N SER A 53 1.97 -12.18 -6.62
CA SER A 53 2.16 -11.92 -8.05
C SER A 53 3.61 -11.58 -8.43
N ARG A 54 4.39 -11.01 -7.50
CA ARG A 54 5.82 -10.73 -7.69
C ARG A 54 6.73 -11.80 -7.12
N LYS A 55 6.16 -12.90 -6.62
CA LYS A 55 6.88 -14.03 -6.02
C LYS A 55 7.86 -13.61 -4.93
N LEU A 56 7.49 -12.64 -4.10
CA LEU A 56 8.38 -12.14 -3.06
C LEU A 56 8.68 -13.20 -1.99
N TYR A 57 7.85 -14.22 -1.87
CA TYR A 57 8.08 -15.40 -1.02
C TYR A 57 9.32 -16.23 -1.41
N GLU A 58 9.86 -16.06 -2.64
CA GLU A 58 11.12 -16.71 -3.04
C GLU A 58 12.37 -16.03 -2.45
N VAL A 59 12.23 -14.81 -1.93
CA VAL A 59 13.33 -13.97 -1.41
C VAL A 59 13.07 -13.41 -0.01
N MET A 60 11.90 -13.72 0.58
CA MET A 60 11.49 -13.31 1.92
C MET A 60 10.77 -14.47 2.61
N ASP A 61 11.14 -14.76 3.85
CA ASP A 61 10.64 -15.90 4.60
C ASP A 61 9.38 -15.61 5.41
N HIS A 62 9.10 -14.33 5.72
CA HIS A 62 8.04 -13.92 6.63
C HIS A 62 7.21 -12.78 6.07
N MET A 63 5.90 -12.82 6.31
CA MET A 63 4.96 -11.74 6.05
C MET A 63 4.11 -11.48 7.30
N THR A 64 4.00 -10.24 7.72
CA THR A 64 3.12 -9.81 8.81
C THR A 64 1.91 -9.07 8.24
N LEU A 65 0.70 -9.51 8.62
CA LEU A 65 -0.55 -8.87 8.24
C LEU A 65 -0.85 -7.71 9.20
N SER A 66 -0.28 -6.54 8.91
CA SER A 66 -0.42 -5.35 9.76
C SER A 66 -1.72 -4.58 9.50
N PHE A 67 -2.24 -4.61 8.26
CA PHE A 67 -3.42 -3.83 7.82
C PHE A 67 -3.35 -2.35 8.21
N ASP A 68 -2.16 -1.77 8.12
CA ASP A 68 -1.84 -0.41 8.56
C ASP A 68 -2.01 0.64 7.46
N SER A 69 -2.27 0.23 6.23
CA SER A 69 -2.49 1.13 5.11
C SER A 69 -3.42 0.55 4.05
N ALA A 70 -4.22 1.41 3.43
CA ALA A 70 -4.93 1.10 2.19
C ALA A 70 -4.08 1.55 1.00
N ILE A 71 -4.07 0.74 -0.07
CA ILE A 71 -3.39 1.06 -1.32
C ILE A 71 -4.46 1.37 -2.35
N GLU A 72 -4.50 2.61 -2.80
CA GLU A 72 -5.43 3.06 -3.83
C GLU A 72 -4.70 3.25 -5.16
N PHE A 73 -5.31 2.77 -6.23
CA PHE A 73 -4.84 2.96 -7.60
C PHE A 73 -5.79 3.90 -8.34
N VAL A 74 -5.21 4.83 -9.08
CA VAL A 74 -5.96 5.76 -9.94
C VAL A 74 -5.48 5.64 -11.38
N ALA A 75 -6.42 5.57 -12.32
CA ALA A 75 -6.12 5.72 -13.74
C ALA A 75 -6.06 7.21 -14.07
N ILE A 76 -4.97 7.66 -14.66
CA ILE A 76 -4.82 9.06 -15.08
C ILE A 76 -4.52 9.14 -16.56
N ILE A 77 -5.02 10.20 -17.20
CA ILE A 77 -4.77 10.52 -18.60
C ILE A 77 -4.39 12.00 -18.71
N ASN A 78 -3.49 12.33 -19.63
CA ASN A 78 -3.17 13.72 -19.90
C ASN A 78 -4.41 14.44 -20.47
N ASN A 79 -4.75 15.60 -19.91
CA ASN A 79 -5.96 16.31 -20.25
C ASN A 79 -5.97 16.80 -21.71
N ASP A 80 -4.84 17.32 -22.22
CA ASP A 80 -4.77 17.79 -23.60
C ASP A 80 -4.88 16.63 -24.59
N PHE A 81 -4.25 15.49 -24.27
CA PHE A 81 -4.40 14.28 -25.07
C PHE A 81 -5.85 13.80 -25.07
N PHE A 82 -6.50 13.70 -23.90
CA PHE A 82 -7.91 13.29 -23.80
C PHE A 82 -8.82 14.19 -24.62
N ASN A 83 -8.65 15.51 -24.51
CA ASN A 83 -9.44 16.50 -25.25
C ASN A 83 -9.15 16.50 -26.75
N SER A 84 -8.01 15.99 -27.21
CA SER A 84 -7.67 15.83 -28.62
C SER A 84 -8.38 14.63 -29.29
N LEU A 85 -8.93 13.71 -28.50
CA LEU A 85 -9.66 12.56 -29.02
C LEU A 85 -11.05 12.95 -29.50
N SER A 86 -11.61 12.16 -30.42
CA SER A 86 -13.01 12.31 -30.80
C SER A 86 -13.95 12.06 -29.61
N PRO A 87 -15.15 12.66 -29.56
CA PRO A 87 -16.10 12.39 -28.49
C PRO A 87 -16.43 10.91 -28.31
N GLU A 88 -16.47 10.14 -29.39
CA GLU A 88 -16.65 8.68 -29.35
C GLU A 88 -15.51 7.99 -28.59
N HIS A 89 -14.24 8.32 -28.87
CA HIS A 89 -13.10 7.73 -28.18
C HIS A 89 -13.03 8.17 -26.71
N GLN A 90 -13.37 9.42 -26.40
CA GLN A 90 -13.48 9.89 -25.02
C GLN A 90 -14.51 9.05 -24.24
N GLN A 91 -15.69 8.82 -24.84
CA GLN A 91 -16.73 8.01 -24.21
C GLN A 91 -16.30 6.56 -23.97
N ILE A 92 -15.65 5.93 -24.96
CA ILE A 92 -15.12 4.56 -24.83
C ILE A 92 -14.13 4.46 -23.65
N ILE A 93 -13.23 5.43 -23.50
CA ILE A 93 -12.25 5.45 -22.39
C ILE A 93 -12.96 5.55 -21.04
N LEU A 94 -13.97 6.43 -20.92
CA LEU A 94 -14.71 6.61 -19.68
C LEU A 94 -15.51 5.35 -19.31
N GLU A 95 -16.19 4.74 -20.27
CA GLU A 95 -16.97 3.51 -20.08
C GLU A 95 -16.06 2.33 -19.68
N ALA A 96 -14.94 2.14 -20.38
CA ALA A 96 -13.98 1.09 -20.05
C ALA A 96 -13.37 1.31 -18.67
N SER A 97 -13.06 2.55 -18.31
CA SER A 97 -12.53 2.88 -16.96
C SER A 97 -13.54 2.54 -15.87
N ALA A 98 -14.80 2.92 -16.05
CA ALA A 98 -15.87 2.62 -15.09
C ALA A 98 -16.11 1.11 -14.95
N GLU A 99 -16.10 0.36 -16.05
CA GLU A 99 -16.25 -1.09 -16.04
C GLU A 99 -15.10 -1.78 -15.29
N VAL A 100 -13.86 -1.38 -15.55
CA VAL A 100 -12.67 -1.94 -14.89
C VAL A 100 -12.67 -1.59 -13.41
N GLU A 101 -13.00 -0.35 -13.04
CA GLU A 101 -13.13 0.08 -11.64
C GLU A 101 -14.14 -0.79 -10.88
N GLN A 102 -15.33 -1.01 -11.45
CA GLN A 102 -16.34 -1.84 -10.81
C GLN A 102 -15.88 -3.30 -10.65
N LYS A 103 -15.30 -3.90 -11.68
CA LYS A 103 -14.76 -5.25 -11.62
C LYS A 103 -13.68 -5.39 -10.55
N LEU A 104 -12.79 -4.41 -10.44
CA LEU A 104 -11.75 -4.42 -9.41
C LEU A 104 -12.34 -4.33 -7.99
N ARG A 105 -13.32 -3.43 -7.77
CA ARG A 105 -14.02 -3.30 -6.49
C ARG A 105 -14.69 -4.60 -6.06
N ASP A 106 -15.29 -5.31 -7.01
CA ASP A 106 -15.99 -6.57 -6.75
C ASP A 106 -15.02 -7.73 -6.42
N ALA A 107 -13.82 -7.72 -7.00
CA ALA A 107 -12.87 -8.82 -6.90
C ALA A 107 -11.83 -8.65 -5.77
N ILE A 108 -11.43 -7.42 -5.42
CA ILE A 108 -10.20 -7.16 -4.65
C ILE A 108 -10.17 -7.85 -3.28
N TYR A 109 -11.29 -7.91 -2.58
CA TYR A 109 -11.32 -8.54 -1.25
C TYR A 109 -11.14 -10.06 -1.32
N SER A 110 -11.74 -10.72 -2.32
CA SER A 110 -11.54 -12.17 -2.53
C SER A 110 -10.12 -12.48 -2.99
N GLU A 111 -9.58 -11.69 -3.91
CA GLU A 111 -8.21 -11.85 -4.40
C GLU A 111 -7.16 -11.68 -3.30
N GLU A 112 -7.30 -10.67 -2.42
CA GLU A 112 -6.39 -10.52 -1.27
C GLU A 112 -6.50 -11.70 -0.29
N ALA A 113 -7.71 -12.17 0.01
CA ALA A 113 -7.89 -13.31 0.89
C ALA A 113 -7.33 -14.61 0.30
N GLU A 114 -7.51 -14.84 -0.99
CA GLU A 114 -6.95 -15.98 -1.72
C GLU A 114 -5.42 -15.92 -1.75
N SER A 115 -4.84 -14.74 -2.01
CA SER A 115 -3.39 -14.54 -1.97
C SER A 115 -2.81 -14.82 -0.58
N VAL A 116 -3.44 -14.33 0.50
CA VAL A 116 -3.01 -14.64 1.87
C VAL A 116 -3.06 -16.16 2.12
N ALA A 117 -4.14 -16.84 1.70
CA ALA A 117 -4.27 -18.28 1.88
C ALA A 117 -3.17 -19.06 1.13
N ALA A 118 -2.88 -18.67 -0.12
CA ALA A 118 -1.81 -19.27 -0.92
C ALA A 118 -0.43 -19.05 -0.28
N LEU A 119 -0.15 -17.83 0.20
CA LEU A 119 1.13 -17.47 0.81
C LEU A 119 1.41 -18.22 2.11
N ARG A 120 0.40 -18.63 2.88
CA ARG A 120 0.58 -19.46 4.08
C ARG A 120 1.28 -20.80 3.81
N SER A 121 1.22 -21.28 2.57
CA SER A 121 1.96 -22.50 2.15
C SER A 121 3.37 -22.23 1.65
N GLN A 122 3.72 -20.97 1.37
CA GLN A 122 4.97 -20.55 0.74
C GLN A 122 5.93 -19.86 1.73
N MET A 123 5.39 -19.20 2.76
CA MET A 123 6.16 -18.44 3.73
C MET A 123 5.48 -18.42 5.10
N THR A 124 6.18 -17.97 6.13
CA THR A 124 5.57 -17.77 7.45
C THR A 124 4.70 -16.50 7.43
N VAL A 125 3.39 -16.67 7.58
CA VAL A 125 2.45 -15.56 7.69
C VAL A 125 2.09 -15.34 9.15
N VAL A 126 2.34 -14.13 9.65
CA VAL A 126 2.08 -13.71 11.04
C VAL A 126 0.84 -12.85 11.07
N ASP A 127 -0.16 -13.29 11.83
CA ASP A 127 -1.33 -12.48 12.18
C ASP A 127 -1.05 -11.74 13.48
N LEU A 128 -1.25 -10.43 13.51
CA LEU A 128 -1.08 -9.65 14.74
C LEU A 128 -2.25 -9.88 15.68
N THR A 129 -1.95 -10.04 16.96
CA THR A 129 -2.96 -9.96 18.03
C THR A 129 -3.50 -8.53 18.16
N ASP A 130 -4.62 -8.37 18.88
CA ASP A 130 -5.19 -7.03 19.11
C ASP A 130 -4.22 -6.15 19.91
N GLU A 131 -3.48 -6.71 20.87
CA GLU A 131 -2.48 -6.00 21.65
C GLU A 131 -1.30 -5.53 20.77
N GLU A 132 -0.80 -6.38 19.88
CA GLU A 132 0.27 -6.03 18.96
C GLU A 132 -0.19 -4.97 17.96
N ARG A 133 -1.42 -5.09 17.45
CA ARG A 133 -2.03 -4.07 16.59
C ARG A 133 -2.14 -2.73 17.32
N GLN A 134 -2.56 -2.73 18.57
CA GLN A 134 -2.65 -1.51 19.36
C GLN A 134 -1.27 -0.86 19.58
N GLN A 135 -0.20 -1.64 19.74
CA GLN A 135 1.17 -1.12 19.80
C GLN A 135 1.58 -0.41 18.50
N TRP A 136 1.19 -0.96 17.34
CA TRP A 136 1.41 -0.30 16.05
C TRP A 136 0.68 1.04 15.96
N VAL A 137 -0.60 1.08 16.34
CA VAL A 137 -1.41 2.30 16.35
C VAL A 137 -0.77 3.36 17.24
N GLU A 138 -0.36 3.00 18.46
CA GLU A 138 0.30 3.94 19.39
C GLU A 138 1.61 4.48 18.83
N ALA A 139 2.46 3.61 18.28
CA ALA A 139 3.77 4.00 17.74
C ALA A 139 3.64 4.93 16.52
N THR A 140 2.53 4.83 15.75
CA THR A 140 2.34 5.59 14.51
C THR A 140 1.42 6.81 14.65
N LYS A 141 0.87 7.11 15.83
CA LYS A 141 -0.02 8.27 16.06
C LYS A 141 0.56 9.60 15.59
N SER A 142 1.88 9.79 15.73
CA SER A 142 2.56 11.00 15.29
C SER A 142 2.49 11.23 13.77
N VAL A 143 2.30 10.16 12.99
CA VAL A 143 2.20 10.23 11.52
C VAL A 143 0.94 10.95 11.08
N VAL A 144 -0.19 10.68 11.75
CA VAL A 144 -1.48 11.35 11.47
C VAL A 144 -1.36 12.85 11.71
N LYS A 145 -0.76 13.24 12.86
CA LYS A 145 -0.52 14.66 13.16
C LYS A 145 0.35 15.30 12.08
N ARG A 146 1.48 14.67 11.74
CA ARG A 146 2.39 15.17 10.69
C ARG A 146 1.69 15.29 9.34
N PHE A 147 0.81 14.35 8.99
CA PHE A 147 0.03 14.41 7.76
C PHE A 147 -0.89 15.65 7.74
N VAL A 148 -1.62 15.90 8.83
CA VAL A 148 -2.50 17.09 8.95
C VAL A 148 -1.68 18.37 8.87
N ASP A 149 -0.55 18.45 9.59
CA ASP A 149 0.33 19.63 9.60
C ASP A 149 0.89 19.95 8.18
N GLU A 150 1.20 18.91 7.37
CA GLU A 150 1.75 19.12 6.02
C GLU A 150 0.67 19.30 4.92
N ALA A 151 -0.48 18.65 5.03
CA ALA A 151 -1.51 18.65 4.00
C ALA A 151 -2.64 19.68 4.25
N GLY A 152 -2.67 20.33 5.43
CA GLY A 152 -3.51 21.47 5.75
C GLY A 152 -4.97 21.12 6.06
N GLU A 153 -5.86 22.12 5.96
CA GLU A 153 -7.25 22.06 6.43
C GLU A 153 -8.07 20.90 5.82
N THR A 154 -7.88 20.60 4.54
CA THR A 154 -8.58 19.48 3.88
C THR A 154 -8.23 18.16 4.53
N ALA A 155 -6.95 17.93 4.84
CA ALA A 155 -6.51 16.72 5.53
C ALA A 155 -7.07 16.64 6.95
N ALA A 156 -7.11 17.75 7.67
CA ALA A 156 -7.71 17.83 9.00
C ALA A 156 -9.19 17.43 8.96
N ALA A 157 -9.95 17.92 7.99
CA ALA A 157 -11.36 17.58 7.81
C ALA A 157 -11.56 16.08 7.51
N VAL A 158 -10.75 15.49 6.61
CA VAL A 158 -10.80 14.06 6.29
C VAL A 158 -10.47 13.21 7.53
N VAL A 159 -9.39 13.52 8.24
CA VAL A 159 -8.98 12.79 9.45
C VAL A 159 -10.08 12.86 10.51
N ALA A 160 -10.69 14.02 10.73
CA ALA A 160 -11.79 14.16 11.70
C ALA A 160 -13.00 13.27 11.36
N THR A 161 -13.29 13.09 10.07
CA THR A 161 -14.41 12.24 9.62
C THR A 161 -14.13 10.75 9.91
N VAL A 162 -12.87 10.29 9.77
CA VAL A 162 -12.49 8.89 9.96
C VAL A 162 -12.25 8.55 11.44
N SER A 163 -11.80 9.53 12.24
CA SER A 163 -11.46 9.32 13.67
C SER A 163 -12.65 9.44 14.60
N GLY A 164 -13.80 9.88 14.11
CA GLY A 164 -15.03 10.12 14.89
C GLY A 164 -16.07 8.98 14.85
N GLY A 165 -15.73 7.83 14.28
CA GLY A 165 -16.60 6.64 14.18
C GLY A 165 -16.30 5.60 15.27
#